data_aa7855b571a78efe97c7b388b6efe8a6
#
_entry.id   aa7855b571a78efe97c7b388b6efe8a6
#
_cell.length_a   1.000
_cell.length_b   1.000
_cell.length_c   1.000
_cell.angle_alpha   90.00
_cell.angle_beta   90.00
_cell.angle_gamma   90.00
#
_symmetry.space_group_name_H-M   'P 1'
#
loop_
_entity.id
_entity.type
_entity.pdbx_description
1 polymer ?
#
loop_
_entity_poly.entity_id
_entity_poly.type
_entity_poly.pdbx_seq_one_letter_code
_entity_poly.pdbx_strand_id
1 'polypeptide(L)'
;MPFIEATGVGKSFTARNGAPRTVLRGVSLSIERGSFTSIVGAMGSGKSTLLSILAGLTAADSGTVTVDGEAVRGVRHDAAFVFQNYSLLPWFTALENVRLAVAAVFPDIGREAELARARAALEQVGLSNALSRRPGQLSGGMRQRVAIARAFATEPAILFLDEPFGALDALTRETVQQDLLRLCSSAEQPVTTVMITNSVEEAILLSDWIVPMEPGPPATLGAPIPVQLPRPRSAAQLAHEEVATHVRAHVVATLTAALGRRGRRSAAHGGDDAVRAIPLAAEETR
;
A
#
# COMPACT_ATOMS: atom_id res chain seq x y z
N MET A 1 11.68 17.39 11.36
CA MET A 1 12.03 15.99 11.71
C MET A 1 11.06 15.09 10.96
N PRO A 2 11.49 13.92 10.46
CA PRO A 2 10.59 12.99 9.80
C PRO A 2 9.51 12.53 10.80
N PHE A 3 8.28 12.31 10.26
CA PHE A 3 7.17 11.82 11.08
C PHE A 3 7.19 10.30 11.20
N ILE A 4 7.48 9.59 10.09
CA ILE A 4 7.74 8.15 10.11
C ILE A 4 9.19 7.95 9.67
N GLU A 5 9.96 7.21 10.45
CA GLU A 5 11.35 6.90 10.12
C GLU A 5 11.62 5.41 10.29
N ALA A 6 12.16 4.81 9.25
CA ALA A 6 12.67 3.44 9.27
C ALA A 6 14.18 3.50 9.06
N THR A 7 14.96 2.82 9.89
CA THR A 7 16.43 2.83 9.84
C THR A 7 16.96 1.40 9.85
N GLY A 8 17.60 0.99 8.75
CA GLY A 8 18.29 -0.29 8.63
C GLY A 8 17.37 -1.51 8.74
N VAL A 9 16.09 -1.39 8.38
CA VAL A 9 15.07 -2.44 8.54
C VAL A 9 15.42 -3.66 7.69
N GLY A 10 15.43 -4.83 8.33
CA GLY A 10 15.58 -6.13 7.70
C GLY A 10 14.49 -7.10 8.10
N LYS A 11 14.14 -8.03 7.17
CA LYS A 11 13.13 -9.07 7.41
C LYS A 11 13.45 -10.33 6.63
N SER A 12 13.36 -11.45 7.33
CA SER A 12 13.48 -12.79 6.75
C SER A 12 12.29 -13.66 7.15
N PHE A 13 11.94 -14.59 6.30
CA PHE A 13 10.91 -15.60 6.59
C PHE A 13 11.49 -16.99 6.36
N THR A 14 10.99 -17.97 7.08
CA THR A 14 11.35 -19.38 6.84
C THR A 14 10.60 -19.89 5.61
N ALA A 15 11.33 -20.31 4.59
CA ALA A 15 10.76 -20.93 3.40
C ALA A 15 10.21 -22.33 3.72
N ARG A 16 9.37 -22.90 2.83
CA ARG A 16 8.78 -24.24 3.03
C ARG A 16 9.81 -25.36 3.22
N ASN A 17 11.00 -25.19 2.69
CA ASN A 17 12.14 -26.13 2.84
C ASN A 17 12.98 -25.88 4.11
N GLY A 18 12.53 -25.02 5.03
CA GLY A 18 13.23 -24.66 6.26
C GLY A 18 14.34 -23.62 6.09
N ALA A 19 14.73 -23.26 4.87
CA ALA A 19 15.79 -22.28 4.65
C ALA A 19 15.32 -20.83 4.92
N PRO A 20 16.15 -19.96 5.53
CA PRO A 20 15.82 -18.56 5.72
C PRO A 20 15.82 -17.83 4.36
N ARG A 21 14.74 -17.10 4.06
CA ARG A 21 14.61 -16.23 2.89
C ARG A 21 14.56 -14.79 3.35
N THR A 22 15.65 -14.05 3.17
CA THR A 22 15.69 -12.62 3.47
C THR A 22 14.89 -11.85 2.41
N VAL A 23 13.84 -11.15 2.82
CA VAL A 23 12.96 -10.36 1.95
C VAL A 23 13.44 -8.91 1.90
N LEU A 24 13.76 -8.31 3.05
CA LEU A 24 14.25 -6.93 3.16
C LEU A 24 15.62 -6.91 3.83
N ARG A 25 16.50 -6.00 3.37
CA ARG A 25 17.82 -5.79 3.97
C ARG A 25 18.21 -4.33 3.98
N GLY A 26 18.45 -3.79 5.20
CA GLY A 26 19.00 -2.46 5.37
C GLY A 26 18.12 -1.34 4.81
N VAL A 27 16.79 -1.52 4.87
CA VAL A 27 15.83 -0.55 4.34
C VAL A 27 15.77 0.66 5.26
N SER A 28 16.02 1.86 4.70
CA SER A 28 15.87 3.14 5.40
C SER A 28 14.93 4.05 4.61
N LEU A 29 14.02 4.73 5.32
CA LEU A 29 12.97 5.56 4.75
C LEU A 29 12.58 6.64 5.76
N SER A 30 12.43 7.88 5.28
CA SER A 30 11.91 9.01 6.06
C SER A 30 10.69 9.58 5.37
N ILE A 31 9.60 9.78 6.10
CA ILE A 31 8.32 10.31 5.60
C ILE A 31 7.93 11.52 6.45
N GLU A 32 7.61 12.62 5.80
CA GLU A 32 7.18 13.85 6.46
C GLU A 32 5.70 13.77 6.87
N ARG A 33 5.34 14.47 7.94
CA ARG A 33 3.94 14.56 8.39
C ARG A 33 3.06 15.19 7.31
N GLY A 34 1.89 14.60 7.09
CA GLY A 34 0.91 15.07 6.10
C GLY A 34 1.30 14.82 4.64
N SER A 35 2.47 14.22 4.36
CA SER A 35 2.84 13.87 2.99
C SER A 35 2.18 12.57 2.52
N PHE A 36 1.99 12.45 1.22
CA PHE A 36 1.59 11.22 0.55
C PHE A 36 2.81 10.60 -0.13
N THR A 37 3.29 9.48 0.38
CA THR A 37 4.46 8.76 -0.16
C THR A 37 4.04 7.44 -0.78
N SER A 38 4.42 7.19 -2.04
CA SER A 38 4.22 5.89 -2.69
C SER A 38 5.51 5.11 -2.84
N ILE A 39 5.50 3.85 -2.42
CA ILE A 39 6.57 2.88 -2.68
C ILE A 39 6.19 2.07 -3.91
N VAL A 40 6.98 2.20 -4.98
CA VAL A 40 6.71 1.57 -6.28
C VAL A 40 7.71 0.48 -6.57
N GLY A 41 7.26 -0.67 -7.05
CA GLY A 41 8.15 -1.77 -7.41
C GLY A 41 7.39 -2.98 -7.97
N ALA A 42 8.13 -3.93 -8.52
CA ALA A 42 7.55 -5.15 -9.09
C ALA A 42 6.78 -5.99 -8.07
N MET A 43 5.85 -6.82 -8.54
CA MET A 43 5.16 -7.80 -7.70
C MET A 43 6.18 -8.73 -7.02
N GLY A 44 5.97 -9.01 -5.73
CA GLY A 44 6.87 -9.87 -4.95
C GLY A 44 8.21 -9.22 -4.54
N SER A 45 8.39 -7.90 -4.71
CA SER A 45 9.59 -7.18 -4.28
C SER A 45 9.69 -6.96 -2.76
N GLY A 46 8.65 -7.27 -1.98
CA GLY A 46 8.65 -7.06 -0.53
C GLY A 46 7.92 -5.81 -0.05
N LYS A 47 7.21 -5.07 -0.93
CA LYS A 47 6.47 -3.85 -0.59
C LYS A 47 5.47 -4.07 0.55
N SER A 48 4.60 -5.09 0.45
CA SER A 48 3.62 -5.40 1.51
C SER A 48 4.28 -5.80 2.82
N THR A 49 5.46 -6.44 2.78
CA THR A 49 6.25 -6.73 3.98
C THR A 49 6.75 -5.45 4.64
N LEU A 50 7.30 -4.51 3.85
CA LEU A 50 7.75 -3.22 4.37
C LEU A 50 6.57 -2.43 4.94
N LEU A 51 5.45 -2.33 4.20
CA LEU A 51 4.27 -1.62 4.65
C LEU A 51 3.73 -2.19 5.97
N SER A 52 3.69 -3.52 6.10
CA SER A 52 3.27 -4.21 7.33
C SER A 52 4.20 -3.93 8.51
N ILE A 53 5.50 -3.76 8.27
CA ILE A 53 6.47 -3.39 9.32
C ILE A 53 6.27 -1.94 9.73
N LEU A 54 6.11 -1.01 8.79
CA LEU A 54 5.83 0.40 9.09
C LEU A 54 4.55 0.58 9.89
N ALA A 55 3.52 -0.23 9.60
CA ALA A 55 2.23 -0.24 10.30
C ALA A 55 2.25 -0.98 11.65
N GLY A 56 3.36 -1.61 12.02
CA GLY A 56 3.45 -2.40 13.26
C GLY A 56 2.71 -3.74 13.24
N LEU A 57 2.22 -4.19 12.06
CA LEU A 57 1.57 -5.49 11.87
C LEU A 57 2.56 -6.65 11.88
N THR A 58 3.81 -6.39 11.54
CA THR A 58 4.90 -7.38 11.50
C THR A 58 6.15 -6.77 12.13
N ALA A 59 6.79 -7.49 13.03
CA ALA A 59 8.05 -7.04 13.61
C ALA A 59 9.20 -7.15 12.60
N ALA A 60 10.09 -6.16 12.56
CA ALA A 60 11.37 -6.23 11.87
C ALA A 60 12.31 -7.20 12.62
N ASP A 61 13.20 -7.88 11.88
CA ASP A 61 14.25 -8.73 12.49
C ASP A 61 15.50 -7.92 12.82
N SER A 62 15.70 -6.78 12.14
CA SER A 62 16.76 -5.82 12.41
C SER A 62 16.33 -4.39 12.06
N GLY A 63 17.02 -3.40 12.55
CA GLY A 63 16.68 -1.99 12.38
C GLY A 63 15.55 -1.53 13.29
N THR A 64 15.09 -0.31 13.09
CA THR A 64 14.04 0.31 13.88
C THR A 64 13.05 1.07 13.02
N VAL A 65 11.80 1.17 13.48
CA VAL A 65 10.78 2.06 12.93
C VAL A 65 10.29 2.97 14.05
N THR A 66 10.22 4.25 13.78
CA THR A 66 9.67 5.24 14.72
C THR A 66 8.57 6.07 14.04
N VAL A 67 7.60 6.51 14.84
CA VAL A 67 6.58 7.47 14.45
C VAL A 67 6.61 8.58 15.50
N ASP A 68 6.81 9.81 15.04
CA ASP A 68 6.97 10.99 15.91
C ASP A 68 8.05 10.80 16.99
N GLY A 69 9.15 10.12 16.62
CA GLY A 69 10.24 9.77 17.53
C GLY A 69 10.00 8.56 18.42
N GLU A 70 8.77 8.03 18.50
CA GLU A 70 8.42 6.87 19.30
C GLU A 70 8.59 5.56 18.52
N ALA A 71 9.22 4.55 19.12
CA ALA A 71 9.41 3.25 18.49
C ALA A 71 8.09 2.52 18.25
N VAL A 72 7.87 2.04 17.04
CA VAL A 72 6.72 1.21 16.65
C VAL A 72 6.94 -0.21 17.19
N ARG A 73 6.17 -0.59 18.19
CA ARG A 73 6.22 -1.93 18.82
C ARG A 73 4.99 -2.79 18.52
N GLY A 74 4.03 -2.27 17.77
CA GLY A 74 2.77 -2.91 17.41
C GLY A 74 1.87 -1.95 16.67
N VAL A 75 0.62 -2.37 16.45
CA VAL A 75 -0.40 -1.55 15.76
C VAL A 75 -0.71 -0.30 16.59
N ARG A 76 -0.71 0.85 15.96
CA ARG A 76 -1.04 2.14 16.56
C ARG A 76 -2.53 2.44 16.41
N HIS A 77 -3.15 3.06 17.40
CA HIS A 77 -4.56 3.46 17.36
C HIS A 77 -4.83 4.64 16.41
N ASP A 78 -3.80 5.47 16.16
CA ASP A 78 -3.85 6.61 15.25
C ASP A 78 -3.48 6.24 13.79
N ALA A 79 -3.35 4.95 13.48
CA ALA A 79 -3.05 4.45 12.15
C ALA A 79 -4.18 3.56 11.62
N ALA A 80 -4.51 3.75 10.33
CA ALA A 80 -5.45 2.89 9.64
C ALA A 80 -4.78 2.16 8.46
N PHE A 81 -5.30 0.98 8.11
CA PHE A 81 -4.77 0.14 7.05
C PHE A 81 -5.89 -0.25 6.06
N VAL A 82 -5.66 -0.04 4.77
CA VAL A 82 -6.50 -0.50 3.67
C VAL A 82 -5.77 -1.62 2.93
N PHE A 83 -6.29 -2.84 3.05
CA PHE A 83 -5.71 -4.05 2.47
C PHE A 83 -6.13 -4.22 1.00
N GLN A 84 -5.29 -4.89 0.22
CA GLN A 84 -5.50 -5.19 -1.20
C GLN A 84 -6.83 -5.93 -1.47
N ASN A 85 -7.24 -6.82 -0.57
CA ASN A 85 -8.48 -7.61 -0.67
C ASN A 85 -9.65 -6.98 0.12
N TYR A 86 -9.57 -5.68 0.44
CA TYR A 86 -10.54 -4.90 1.23
C TYR A 86 -10.68 -5.36 2.69
N SER A 87 -10.44 -6.61 3.02
CA SER A 87 -10.60 -7.24 4.35
C SER A 87 -11.92 -6.88 5.04
N LEU A 88 -13.01 -6.89 4.27
CA LEU A 88 -14.36 -6.71 4.81
C LEU A 88 -14.88 -8.03 5.39
N LEU A 89 -15.55 -7.94 6.53
CA LEU A 89 -16.19 -9.06 7.18
C LEU A 89 -17.46 -9.45 6.39
N PRO A 90 -17.51 -10.63 5.75
CA PRO A 90 -18.57 -10.94 4.78
C PRO A 90 -19.96 -11.13 5.40
N TRP A 91 -20.03 -11.39 6.69
CA TRP A 91 -21.28 -11.52 7.45
C TRP A 91 -21.83 -10.20 7.97
N PHE A 92 -21.06 -9.12 7.94
CA PHE A 92 -21.46 -7.77 8.33
C PHE A 92 -21.89 -6.94 7.11
N THR A 93 -22.82 -6.03 7.32
CA THR A 93 -23.19 -5.00 6.35
C THR A 93 -22.06 -3.96 6.18
N ALA A 94 -22.17 -3.08 5.18
CA ALA A 94 -21.24 -1.97 5.01
C ALA A 94 -21.16 -1.10 6.28
N LEU A 95 -22.32 -0.76 6.84
CA LEU A 95 -22.39 0.03 8.08
C LEU A 95 -21.73 -0.67 9.26
N GLU A 96 -21.96 -1.97 9.44
CA GLU A 96 -21.38 -2.75 10.54
C GLU A 96 -19.86 -2.91 10.40
N ASN A 97 -19.36 -3.07 9.17
CA ASN A 97 -17.92 -3.12 8.89
C ASN A 97 -17.20 -1.82 9.32
N VAL A 98 -17.82 -0.68 9.05
CA VAL A 98 -17.25 0.63 9.44
C VAL A 98 -17.42 0.86 10.94
N ARG A 99 -18.61 0.58 11.49
CA ARG A 99 -18.89 0.73 12.93
C ARG A 99 -17.91 -0.06 13.80
N LEU A 100 -17.56 -1.27 13.38
CA LEU A 100 -16.62 -2.12 14.15
C LEU A 100 -15.26 -1.43 14.34
N ALA A 101 -14.75 -0.76 13.30
CA ALA A 101 -13.50 -0.02 13.41
C ALA A 101 -13.64 1.19 14.35
N VAL A 102 -14.76 1.91 14.26
CA VAL A 102 -15.06 3.02 15.18
C VAL A 102 -15.11 2.54 16.62
N ALA A 103 -15.83 1.45 16.91
CA ALA A 103 -15.93 0.87 18.25
C ALA A 103 -14.58 0.42 18.82
N ALA A 104 -13.67 -0.06 17.95
CA ALA A 104 -12.33 -0.48 18.37
C ALA A 104 -11.42 0.68 18.76
N VAL A 105 -11.55 1.84 18.09
CA VAL A 105 -10.71 3.02 18.35
C VAL A 105 -11.33 3.95 19.41
N PHE A 106 -12.65 4.01 19.47
CA PHE A 106 -13.41 4.87 20.38
C PHE A 106 -14.36 4.05 21.28
N PRO A 107 -13.86 3.25 22.21
CA PRO A 107 -14.69 2.30 22.98
C PRO A 107 -15.76 2.98 23.85
N ASP A 108 -15.55 4.23 24.24
CA ASP A 108 -16.38 4.93 25.23
C ASP A 108 -17.45 5.85 24.62
N ILE A 109 -17.54 5.98 23.27
CA ILE A 109 -18.49 6.93 22.65
C ILE A 109 -19.93 6.45 22.61
N GLY A 110 -20.18 5.16 22.83
CA GLY A 110 -21.49 4.54 22.80
C GLY A 110 -21.99 4.22 21.39
N ARG A 111 -22.90 3.24 21.32
CA ARG A 111 -23.38 2.64 20.06
C ARG A 111 -24.02 3.64 19.08
N GLU A 112 -24.73 4.62 19.59
CA GLU A 112 -25.39 5.63 18.73
C GLU A 112 -24.38 6.51 18.02
N ALA A 113 -23.34 6.99 18.74
CA ALA A 113 -22.25 7.77 18.17
C ALA A 113 -21.37 6.94 17.22
N GLU A 114 -21.11 5.65 17.53
CA GLU A 114 -20.45 4.73 16.59
C GLU A 114 -21.19 4.64 15.25
N LEU A 115 -22.52 4.46 15.30
CA LEU A 115 -23.37 4.37 14.11
C LEU A 115 -23.40 5.69 13.34
N ALA A 116 -23.48 6.83 14.03
CA ALA A 116 -23.46 8.14 13.41
C ALA A 116 -22.15 8.39 12.64
N ARG A 117 -20.99 8.12 13.26
CA ARG A 117 -19.69 8.21 12.61
C ARG A 117 -19.57 7.27 11.41
N ALA A 118 -20.00 6.03 11.55
CA ALA A 118 -19.96 5.05 10.47
C ALA A 118 -20.83 5.47 9.28
N ARG A 119 -22.02 6.03 9.52
CA ARG A 119 -22.89 6.60 8.48
C ARG A 119 -22.24 7.77 7.76
N ALA A 120 -21.71 8.74 8.51
CA ALA A 120 -21.03 9.90 7.96
C ALA A 120 -19.84 9.50 7.07
N ALA A 121 -19.01 8.55 7.51
CA ALA A 121 -17.89 8.07 6.72
C ALA A 121 -18.34 7.37 5.40
N LEU A 122 -19.42 6.58 5.44
CA LEU A 122 -19.98 5.96 4.23
C LEU A 122 -20.63 6.99 3.29
N GLU A 123 -21.23 8.04 3.82
CA GLU A 123 -21.75 9.15 3.04
C GLU A 123 -20.65 9.91 2.31
N GLN A 124 -19.52 10.19 2.98
CA GLN A 124 -18.35 10.86 2.37
C GLN A 124 -17.79 10.11 1.14
N VAL A 125 -17.96 8.80 1.07
CA VAL A 125 -17.57 7.98 -0.09
C VAL A 125 -18.75 7.65 -1.01
N GLY A 126 -19.92 8.30 -0.86
CA GLY A 126 -21.07 8.14 -1.74
C GLY A 126 -21.82 6.82 -1.58
N LEU A 127 -21.83 6.22 -0.38
CA LEU A 127 -22.48 4.92 -0.10
C LEU A 127 -23.70 5.02 0.83
N SER A 128 -24.37 6.19 0.92
CA SER A 128 -25.56 6.38 1.75
C SER A 128 -26.71 5.39 1.45
N ASN A 129 -26.81 4.94 0.19
CA ASN A 129 -27.84 3.99 -0.25
C ASN A 129 -27.41 2.50 -0.15
N ALA A 130 -26.25 2.20 0.42
CA ALA A 130 -25.68 0.86 0.48
C ALA A 130 -25.38 0.38 1.92
N LEU A 131 -25.81 1.12 2.94
CA LEU A 131 -25.48 0.89 4.35
C LEU A 131 -25.81 -0.52 4.83
N SER A 132 -26.95 -1.10 4.39
CA SER A 132 -27.44 -2.43 4.77
C SER A 132 -26.91 -3.56 3.88
N ARG A 133 -26.17 -3.27 2.82
CA ARG A 133 -25.64 -4.29 1.91
C ARG A 133 -24.43 -4.99 2.53
N ARG A 134 -24.34 -6.31 2.32
CA ARG A 134 -23.16 -7.11 2.68
C ARG A 134 -22.12 -7.07 1.57
N PRO A 135 -20.82 -7.36 1.84
CA PRO A 135 -19.75 -7.33 0.84
C PRO A 135 -20.05 -8.11 -0.46
N GLY A 136 -20.73 -9.26 -0.37
CA GLY A 136 -21.16 -10.05 -1.54
C GLY A 136 -22.20 -9.36 -2.44
N GLN A 137 -22.86 -8.31 -1.96
CA GLN A 137 -23.87 -7.52 -2.69
C GLN A 137 -23.30 -6.19 -3.23
N LEU A 138 -22.00 -5.94 -3.02
CA LEU A 138 -21.31 -4.73 -3.43
C LEU A 138 -20.41 -5.01 -4.64
N SER A 139 -20.29 -4.03 -5.55
CA SER A 139 -19.26 -4.06 -6.59
C SER A 139 -17.86 -3.95 -6.01
N GLY A 140 -16.82 -4.21 -6.81
CA GLY A 140 -15.41 -4.02 -6.40
C GLY A 140 -15.14 -2.62 -5.89
N GLY A 141 -15.56 -1.59 -6.64
CA GLY A 141 -15.42 -0.19 -6.24
C GLY A 141 -16.18 0.17 -4.97
N MET A 142 -17.40 -0.36 -4.79
CA MET A 142 -18.16 -0.16 -3.55
C MET A 142 -17.46 -0.82 -2.35
N ARG A 143 -16.91 -2.02 -2.50
CA ARG A 143 -16.12 -2.67 -1.43
C ARG A 143 -14.89 -1.85 -1.06
N GLN A 144 -14.19 -1.29 -2.07
CA GLN A 144 -13.04 -0.41 -1.83
C GLN A 144 -13.46 0.85 -1.08
N ARG A 145 -14.56 1.49 -1.48
CA ARG A 145 -15.10 2.66 -0.78
C ARG A 145 -15.49 2.34 0.67
N VAL A 146 -16.07 1.17 0.96
CA VAL A 146 -16.33 0.74 2.35
C VAL A 146 -15.02 0.57 3.13
N ALA A 147 -13.96 0.01 2.53
CA ALA A 147 -12.66 -0.14 3.18
C ALA A 147 -12.01 1.22 3.47
N ILE A 148 -12.12 2.18 2.55
CA ILE A 148 -11.66 3.57 2.75
C ILE A 148 -12.49 4.24 3.86
N ALA A 149 -13.83 4.17 3.80
CA ALA A 149 -14.70 4.72 4.83
C ALA A 149 -14.38 4.15 6.22
N ARG A 150 -14.13 2.84 6.31
CA ARG A 150 -13.72 2.17 7.54
C ARG A 150 -12.42 2.75 8.11
N ALA A 151 -11.45 3.05 7.25
CA ALA A 151 -10.19 3.66 7.65
C ALA A 151 -10.41 5.10 8.14
N PHE A 152 -11.12 5.93 7.38
CA PHE A 152 -11.33 7.34 7.74
C PHE A 152 -12.30 7.58 8.89
N ALA A 153 -13.22 6.65 9.16
CA ALA A 153 -14.12 6.73 10.32
C ALA A 153 -13.36 6.70 11.67
N THR A 154 -12.11 6.27 11.69
CA THR A 154 -11.25 6.27 12.88
C THR A 154 -10.40 7.54 13.03
N GLU A 155 -10.54 8.53 12.13
CA GLU A 155 -9.79 9.79 12.11
C GLU A 155 -8.26 9.56 12.22
N PRO A 156 -7.66 8.78 11.30
CA PRO A 156 -6.28 8.37 11.44
C PRO A 156 -5.31 9.51 11.15
N ALA A 157 -4.22 9.60 11.92
CA ALA A 157 -3.07 10.44 11.59
C ALA A 157 -2.20 9.83 10.48
N ILE A 158 -2.24 8.48 10.35
CA ILE A 158 -1.48 7.72 9.37
C ILE A 158 -2.39 6.76 8.61
N LEU A 159 -2.27 6.74 7.27
CA LEU A 159 -2.99 5.81 6.41
C LEU A 159 -2.00 4.94 5.61
N PHE A 160 -2.09 3.63 5.78
CA PHE A 160 -1.35 2.64 5.02
C PHE A 160 -2.24 2.00 3.96
N LEU A 161 -1.79 1.96 2.70
CA LEU A 161 -2.54 1.49 1.54
C LEU A 161 -1.75 0.40 0.80
N ASP A 162 -2.28 -0.83 0.78
CA ASP A 162 -1.67 -1.96 0.08
C ASP A 162 -2.39 -2.20 -1.26
N GLU A 163 -1.79 -1.74 -2.37
CA GLU A 163 -2.31 -1.86 -3.75
C GLU A 163 -3.82 -1.56 -3.86
N PRO A 164 -4.29 -0.40 -3.36
CA PRO A 164 -5.72 -0.17 -3.09
C PRO A 164 -6.60 -0.15 -4.33
N PHE A 165 -6.03 -0.01 -5.54
CA PHE A 165 -6.80 0.16 -6.77
C PHE A 165 -6.61 -0.98 -7.78
N GLY A 166 -5.79 -1.99 -7.46
CA GLY A 166 -5.39 -3.05 -8.38
C GLY A 166 -6.54 -3.88 -8.95
N ALA A 167 -7.64 -4.04 -8.19
CA ALA A 167 -8.79 -4.84 -8.57
C ALA A 167 -9.94 -4.03 -9.21
N LEU A 168 -9.74 -2.73 -9.49
CA LEU A 168 -10.77 -1.85 -10.03
C LEU A 168 -10.64 -1.64 -11.55
N ASP A 169 -11.78 -1.53 -12.23
CA ASP A 169 -11.82 -1.03 -13.61
C ASP A 169 -11.37 0.44 -13.69
N ALA A 170 -11.01 0.92 -14.88
CA ALA A 170 -10.39 2.23 -15.04
C ALA A 170 -11.24 3.40 -14.56
N LEU A 171 -12.55 3.41 -14.86
CA LEU A 171 -13.45 4.51 -14.48
C LEU A 171 -13.71 4.54 -12.97
N THR A 172 -13.98 3.37 -12.40
CA THR A 172 -14.15 3.23 -10.95
C THR A 172 -12.87 3.62 -10.21
N ARG A 173 -11.70 3.21 -10.72
CA ARG A 173 -10.39 3.53 -10.13
C ARG A 173 -10.18 5.03 -10.05
N GLU A 174 -10.37 5.77 -11.13
CA GLU A 174 -10.19 7.22 -11.15
C GLU A 174 -11.09 7.91 -10.12
N THR A 175 -12.36 7.52 -10.05
CA THR A 175 -13.30 8.10 -9.09
C THR A 175 -12.88 7.83 -7.64
N VAL A 176 -12.46 6.59 -7.31
CA VAL A 176 -12.03 6.23 -5.95
C VAL A 176 -10.71 6.91 -5.58
N GLN A 177 -9.80 7.11 -6.53
CA GLN A 177 -8.55 7.87 -6.33
C GLN A 177 -8.82 9.33 -5.97
N GLN A 178 -9.77 9.98 -6.67
CA GLN A 178 -10.17 11.36 -6.37
C GLN A 178 -10.85 11.47 -4.98
N ASP A 179 -11.72 10.51 -4.64
CA ASP A 179 -12.34 10.46 -3.32
C ASP A 179 -11.28 10.31 -2.21
N LEU A 180 -10.29 9.43 -2.40
CA LEU A 180 -9.19 9.24 -1.45
C LEU A 180 -8.38 10.52 -1.25
N LEU A 181 -7.98 11.19 -2.35
CA LEU A 181 -7.22 12.46 -2.27
C LEU A 181 -8.00 13.53 -1.51
N ARG A 182 -9.31 13.66 -1.79
CA ARG A 182 -10.18 14.60 -1.09
C ARG A 182 -10.20 14.31 0.41
N LEU A 183 -10.37 13.06 0.81
CA LEU A 183 -10.39 12.66 2.21
C LEU A 183 -9.05 12.90 2.92
N CYS A 184 -7.93 12.58 2.27
CA CYS A 184 -6.59 12.83 2.82
C CYS A 184 -6.31 14.33 3.05
N SER A 185 -6.90 15.21 2.21
CA SER A 185 -6.66 16.67 2.25
C SER A 185 -7.69 17.45 3.06
N SER A 186 -8.85 16.84 3.38
CA SER A 186 -9.99 17.54 4.02
C SER A 186 -9.90 17.58 5.56
N ALA A 187 -8.99 16.84 6.16
CA ALA A 187 -8.76 16.87 7.60
C ALA A 187 -8.13 18.22 8.01
N GLU A 188 -8.39 18.67 9.25
CA GLU A 188 -7.71 19.85 9.82
C GLU A 188 -6.19 19.73 9.74
N GLN A 189 -5.68 18.51 9.84
CA GLN A 189 -4.29 18.16 9.51
C GLN A 189 -4.30 17.10 8.41
N PRO A 190 -3.51 17.28 7.32
CA PRO A 190 -3.40 16.28 6.26
C PRO A 190 -2.97 14.93 6.81
N VAL A 191 -3.64 13.85 6.37
CA VAL A 191 -3.32 12.48 6.78
C VAL A 191 -2.00 12.07 6.14
N THR A 192 -1.02 11.63 6.94
CA THR A 192 0.23 11.09 6.42
C THR A 192 -0.06 9.74 5.76
N THR A 193 0.16 9.64 4.45
CA THR A 193 -0.24 8.45 3.69
C THR A 193 0.97 7.72 3.11
N VAL A 194 1.01 6.41 3.33
CA VAL A 194 2.01 5.51 2.74
C VAL A 194 1.29 4.49 1.89
N MET A 195 1.49 4.56 0.58
CA MET A 195 0.89 3.65 -0.38
C MET A 195 1.95 2.75 -1.02
N ILE A 196 1.62 1.50 -1.22
CA ILE A 196 2.40 0.65 -2.12
C ILE A 196 1.57 0.35 -3.37
N THR A 197 2.22 0.39 -4.53
CA THR A 197 1.59 0.12 -5.82
C THR A 197 2.60 -0.43 -6.82
N ASN A 198 2.09 -1.11 -7.86
CA ASN A 198 2.86 -1.51 -9.03
C ASN A 198 2.73 -0.47 -10.16
N SER A 199 1.84 0.51 -10.03
CA SER A 199 1.54 1.52 -11.05
C SER A 199 2.31 2.81 -10.80
N VAL A 200 3.17 3.17 -11.73
CA VAL A 200 3.90 4.45 -11.72
C VAL A 200 2.93 5.63 -11.90
N GLU A 201 1.88 5.46 -12.71
CA GLU A 201 0.84 6.45 -12.97
C GLU A 201 0.07 6.80 -11.70
N GLU A 202 -0.33 5.78 -10.92
CA GLU A 202 -0.99 5.99 -9.62
C GLU A 202 -0.09 6.76 -8.65
N ALA A 203 1.19 6.40 -8.60
CA ALA A 203 2.16 7.08 -7.75
C ALA A 203 2.34 8.56 -8.15
N ILE A 204 2.44 8.87 -9.44
CA ILE A 204 2.56 10.26 -9.93
C ILE A 204 1.26 11.04 -9.64
N LEU A 205 0.11 10.41 -9.83
CA LEU A 205 -1.19 11.06 -9.61
C LEU A 205 -1.41 11.46 -8.14
N LEU A 206 -1.04 10.55 -7.22
CA LEU A 206 -1.47 10.65 -5.82
C LEU A 206 -0.39 11.19 -4.89
N SER A 207 0.90 11.02 -5.19
CA SER A 207 1.95 11.19 -4.19
C SER A 207 2.71 12.51 -4.29
N ASP A 208 3.28 12.92 -3.19
CA ASP A 208 4.30 13.99 -3.12
C ASP A 208 5.70 13.39 -3.32
N TRP A 209 5.89 12.13 -2.89
CA TRP A 209 7.14 11.40 -3.01
C TRP A 209 6.92 10.00 -3.57
N ILE A 210 7.78 9.58 -4.50
CA ILE A 210 7.83 8.22 -5.01
C ILE A 210 9.14 7.59 -4.59
N VAL A 211 9.08 6.44 -3.92
CA VAL A 211 10.25 5.68 -3.48
C VAL A 211 10.30 4.37 -4.26
N PRO A 212 11.24 4.23 -5.21
CA PRO A 212 11.39 2.99 -5.95
C PRO A 212 11.89 1.87 -5.03
N MET A 213 11.25 0.71 -5.08
CA MET A 213 11.73 -0.48 -4.40
C MET A 213 12.53 -1.35 -5.35
N GLU A 214 13.81 -1.50 -5.08
CA GLU A 214 14.70 -2.35 -5.86
C GLU A 214 14.31 -3.82 -5.69
N PRO A 215 14.27 -4.59 -6.79
CA PRO A 215 13.82 -5.98 -6.73
C PRO A 215 14.77 -6.84 -5.91
N GLY A 216 14.19 -7.64 -5.00
CA GLY A 216 14.88 -8.64 -4.17
C GLY A 216 14.58 -10.07 -4.59
N PRO A 217 14.80 -11.07 -3.72
CA PRO A 217 15.35 -11.02 -2.37
C PRO A 217 16.88 -10.95 -2.30
N PRO A 218 17.46 -10.16 -1.39
CA PRO A 218 16.82 -9.19 -0.52
C PRO A 218 16.56 -7.86 -1.24
N ALA A 219 15.40 -7.24 -0.97
CA ALA A 219 15.03 -5.95 -1.50
C ALA A 219 15.53 -4.81 -0.62
N THR A 220 15.76 -3.63 -1.25
CA THR A 220 16.04 -2.37 -0.59
C THR A 220 15.29 -1.23 -1.32
N LEU A 221 15.42 -0.01 -0.83
CA LEU A 221 14.82 1.17 -1.46
C LEU A 221 15.86 1.94 -2.27
N GLY A 222 15.43 2.52 -3.39
CA GLY A 222 16.15 3.55 -4.12
C GLY A 222 15.95 4.93 -3.49
N ALA A 223 16.59 5.94 -4.07
CA ALA A 223 16.43 7.34 -3.62
C ALA A 223 14.98 7.82 -3.83
N PRO A 224 14.41 8.58 -2.86
CA PRO A 224 13.10 9.19 -3.03
C PRO A 224 13.09 10.20 -4.19
N ILE A 225 12.05 10.18 -5.00
CA ILE A 225 11.83 11.03 -6.16
C ILE A 225 10.68 11.99 -5.85
N PRO A 226 10.88 13.31 -5.81
CA PRO A 226 9.81 14.26 -5.56
C PRO A 226 8.87 14.38 -6.78
N VAL A 227 7.58 14.49 -6.53
CA VAL A 227 6.56 14.76 -7.55
C VAL A 227 6.16 16.23 -7.46
N GLN A 228 6.94 17.10 -8.13
CA GLN A 228 6.78 18.56 -8.11
C GLN A 228 5.66 19.00 -9.08
N LEU A 229 4.46 18.51 -8.87
CA LEU A 229 3.26 18.83 -9.65
C LEU A 229 2.18 19.41 -8.73
N PRO A 230 1.50 20.50 -9.14
CA PRO A 230 0.41 21.08 -8.34
C PRO A 230 -0.75 20.10 -8.21
N ARG A 231 -1.56 20.26 -7.16
CA ARG A 231 -2.84 19.56 -6.95
C ARG A 231 -4.01 20.51 -7.20
N PRO A 232 -5.18 20.03 -7.64
CA PRO A 232 -5.53 18.64 -7.95
C PRO A 232 -4.90 18.17 -9.27
N ARG A 233 -4.58 16.88 -9.37
CA ARG A 233 -4.07 16.23 -10.59
C ARG A 233 -5.13 15.32 -11.19
N SER A 234 -5.17 15.24 -12.52
CA SER A 234 -5.98 14.25 -13.24
C SER A 234 -5.13 13.44 -14.21
N ALA A 235 -5.55 12.23 -14.53
CA ALA A 235 -4.84 11.37 -15.48
C ALA A 235 -4.71 12.04 -16.87
N ALA A 236 -5.75 12.76 -17.32
CA ALA A 236 -5.75 13.47 -18.58
C ALA A 236 -4.71 14.63 -18.61
N GLN A 237 -4.60 15.39 -17.53
CA GLN A 237 -3.58 16.45 -17.41
C GLN A 237 -2.16 15.86 -17.41
N LEU A 238 -1.93 14.80 -16.60
CA LEU A 238 -0.62 14.15 -16.48
C LEU A 238 -0.12 13.51 -17.79
N ALA A 239 -1.04 13.17 -18.72
CA ALA A 239 -0.66 12.62 -20.02
C ALA A 239 0.09 13.63 -20.91
N HIS A 240 -0.12 14.93 -20.71
CA HIS A 240 0.47 16.02 -21.50
C HIS A 240 1.49 16.87 -20.71
N GLU A 241 1.67 16.57 -19.42
CA GLU A 241 2.55 17.34 -18.53
C GLU A 241 3.99 16.87 -18.65
N GLU A 242 4.90 17.78 -19.01
CA GLU A 242 6.32 17.47 -19.22
C GLU A 242 6.98 16.95 -17.94
N VAL A 243 6.68 17.58 -16.80
CA VAL A 243 7.20 17.17 -15.48
C VAL A 243 6.74 15.75 -15.14
N ALA A 244 5.48 15.40 -15.41
CA ALA A 244 4.96 14.03 -15.21
C ALA A 244 5.71 13.01 -16.08
N THR A 245 6.02 13.39 -17.32
CA THR A 245 6.79 12.56 -18.25
C THR A 245 8.22 12.32 -17.74
N HIS A 246 8.89 13.36 -17.25
CA HIS A 246 10.22 13.24 -16.66
C HIS A 246 10.23 12.38 -15.39
N VAL A 247 9.28 12.59 -14.47
CA VAL A 247 9.15 11.77 -13.26
C VAL A 247 8.90 10.30 -13.63
N ARG A 248 8.00 10.04 -14.58
CA ARG A 248 7.73 8.68 -15.09
C ARG A 248 8.99 8.02 -15.64
N ALA A 249 9.71 8.72 -16.52
CA ALA A 249 10.96 8.22 -17.12
C ALA A 249 12.00 7.91 -16.05
N HIS A 250 12.15 8.78 -15.05
CA HIS A 250 13.10 8.59 -13.96
C HIS A 250 12.74 7.36 -13.09
N VAL A 251 11.48 7.22 -12.68
CA VAL A 251 11.02 6.07 -11.89
C VAL A 251 11.22 4.76 -12.67
N VAL A 252 10.80 4.71 -13.94
CA VAL A 252 10.95 3.54 -14.80
C VAL A 252 12.43 3.20 -15.01
N ALA A 253 13.30 4.18 -15.29
CA ALA A 253 14.73 3.95 -15.44
C ALA A 253 15.35 3.37 -14.17
N THR A 254 14.99 3.89 -12.99
CA THR A 254 15.48 3.41 -11.70
C THR A 254 15.08 1.94 -11.47
N LEU A 255 13.80 1.60 -11.69
CA LEU A 255 13.30 0.24 -11.54
C LEU A 255 13.94 -0.73 -12.56
N THR A 256 14.13 -0.30 -13.81
CA THR A 256 14.74 -1.12 -14.87
C THR A 256 16.23 -1.36 -14.61
N ALA A 257 16.98 -0.32 -14.20
CA ALA A 257 18.38 -0.46 -13.84
C ALA A 257 18.58 -1.44 -12.66
N ALA A 258 17.68 -1.42 -11.70
CA ALA A 258 17.69 -2.35 -10.57
C ALA A 258 17.45 -3.81 -11.02
N LEU A 259 16.53 -4.05 -11.97
CA LEU A 259 16.31 -5.37 -12.59
C LEU A 259 17.56 -5.86 -13.34
N GLY A 260 18.24 -4.99 -14.11
CA GLY A 260 19.46 -5.33 -14.84
C GLY A 260 20.63 -5.71 -13.92
N ARG A 261 20.76 -5.05 -12.75
CA ARG A 261 21.76 -5.41 -11.72
C ARG A 261 21.50 -6.81 -11.13
N ARG A 262 20.22 -7.17 -10.94
CA ARG A 262 19.82 -8.50 -10.47
C ARG A 262 20.16 -9.61 -11.47
N GLY A 263 19.85 -9.40 -12.75
CA GLY A 263 20.16 -10.39 -13.80
C GLY A 263 21.66 -10.73 -13.87
N ARG A 264 22.52 -9.74 -13.75
CA ARG A 264 23.99 -9.94 -13.71
C ARG A 264 24.48 -10.65 -12.45
N ARG A 265 23.90 -10.39 -11.29
CA ARG A 265 24.25 -11.11 -10.03
C ARG A 265 23.78 -12.57 -10.05
N SER A 266 22.61 -12.87 -10.62
CA SER A 266 22.11 -14.24 -10.77
C SER A 266 22.97 -15.04 -11.74
N ALA A 267 23.42 -14.46 -12.85
CA ALA A 267 24.30 -15.10 -13.82
C ALA A 267 25.71 -15.37 -13.24
N ALA A 268 26.19 -14.52 -12.33
CA ALA A 268 27.50 -14.71 -11.67
C ALA A 268 27.48 -15.77 -10.56
N HIS A 269 26.32 -16.20 -10.06
CA HIS A 269 26.16 -17.24 -9.04
C HIS A 269 25.51 -18.54 -9.57
N GLY A 270 25.12 -18.58 -10.84
CA GLY A 270 24.41 -19.69 -11.49
C GLY A 270 25.31 -20.61 -12.31
N GLY A 271 26.48 -20.92 -11.80
CA GLY A 271 27.34 -21.97 -12.38
C GLY A 271 27.28 -23.23 -11.57
N ASP A 272 26.13 -23.86 -11.33
CA ASP A 272 25.97 -25.28 -11.10
C ASP A 272 24.53 -25.60 -10.66
N ASP A 273 23.59 -25.60 -11.59
CA ASP A 273 22.33 -26.37 -11.48
C ASP A 273 21.74 -26.48 -12.89
N ALA A 274 22.34 -27.38 -13.68
CA ALA A 274 21.74 -27.83 -14.94
C ALA A 274 20.43 -28.55 -14.62
N VAL A 275 19.31 -27.90 -14.87
CA VAL A 275 17.97 -28.50 -14.88
C VAL A 275 17.99 -29.61 -15.93
N ARG A 276 18.13 -30.87 -15.49
CA ARG A 276 17.91 -32.06 -16.31
C ARG A 276 16.44 -32.03 -16.78
N ALA A 277 16.25 -31.81 -18.07
CA ALA A 277 14.97 -32.03 -18.72
C ALA A 277 14.54 -33.48 -18.55
N ILE A 278 13.39 -33.71 -17.93
CA ILE A 278 12.76 -35.04 -17.88
C ILE A 278 12.16 -35.28 -19.27
N PRO A 279 12.52 -36.34 -20.02
CA PRO A 279 11.90 -36.65 -21.28
C PRO A 279 10.43 -37.07 -21.04
N LEU A 280 9.50 -36.45 -21.75
CA LEU A 280 8.12 -36.90 -21.87
C LEU A 280 8.13 -38.31 -22.52
N ALA A 281 7.68 -39.30 -21.76
CA ALA A 281 7.41 -40.64 -22.30
C ALA A 281 6.25 -40.55 -23.28
N ALA A 282 6.47 -41.05 -24.50
CA ALA A 282 5.42 -41.23 -25.50
C ALA A 282 4.44 -42.30 -24.99
N GLU A 283 3.15 -41.96 -24.89
CA GLU A 283 2.08 -42.95 -24.75
C GLU A 283 1.90 -43.63 -26.09
N GLU A 284 2.28 -44.93 -26.13
CA GLU A 284 1.88 -45.84 -27.19
C GLU A 284 0.42 -46.22 -27.06
N THR A 285 -0.27 -46.05 -28.14
CA THR A 285 -1.66 -46.47 -28.43
C THR A 285 -1.82 -48.01 -28.26
N ARG A 286 -2.82 -48.40 -27.50
CA ARG A 286 -3.66 -49.59 -27.80
C ARG A 286 -5.06 -49.43 -27.22
#